data_dadc0bdef8fc537cd02317f599c7f5fa
#
_entry.id   dadc0bdef8fc537cd02317f599c7f5fa
#
_cell.length_a   1.000
_cell.length_b   1.000
_cell.length_c   1.000
_cell.angle_alpha   90.00
_cell.angle_beta   90.00
_cell.angle_gamma   90.00
#
_symmetry.space_group_name_H-M   'P 1'
#
loop_
_entity.id
_entity.type
_entity.pdbx_description
1 polymer ?
#
loop_
_entity_poly.entity_id
_entity_poly.type
_entity_poly.pdbx_seq_one_letter_code
_entity_poly.pdbx_strand_id
1 'polypeptide(L)'
;EQQLLESGGGLVQPGGSLRLSCAVSGIDLSTYAMGWVRQAPGKGLEWIGLIHRSGRTYYATWAKGRFTISKDSSKTTLYLQMNSLRAEDTAVYFCTRSYPDYSATASIWGPGTTVTVSS
;
A
#
# COMPACT_ATOMS: atom_id res chain seq x y z
N GLU A 1 11.99 -16.85 6.19
CA GLU A 1 12.31 -15.70 5.35
C GLU A 1 11.07 -14.87 5.10
N GLN A 2 11.15 -13.55 5.26
CA GLN A 2 10.03 -12.65 5.10
C GLN A 2 10.03 -12.07 3.70
N GLN A 3 8.88 -12.12 3.04
CA GLN A 3 8.73 -11.59 1.68
C GLN A 3 7.39 -10.90 1.51
N LEU A 4 7.39 -9.87 0.67
CA LEU A 4 6.21 -9.11 0.28
C LEU A 4 6.17 -9.03 -1.23
N LEU A 5 4.99 -9.24 -1.83
CA LEU A 5 4.83 -9.17 -3.27
C LEU A 5 3.53 -8.46 -3.64
N GLU A 6 3.66 -7.26 -4.19
CA GLU A 6 2.53 -6.46 -4.64
C GLU A 6 2.04 -6.91 -6.01
N SER A 7 0.75 -6.72 -6.24
CA SER A 7 0.13 -6.94 -7.53
C SER A 7 -1.14 -6.09 -7.68
N GLY A 8 -1.68 -6.06 -8.89
CA GLY A 8 -2.93 -5.36 -9.17
C GLY A 8 -2.79 -4.00 -9.83
N GLY A 9 -1.56 -3.55 -10.03
CA GLY A 9 -1.33 -2.30 -10.75
C GLY A 9 -1.68 -2.41 -12.23
N GLY A 10 -1.68 -1.28 -12.89
CA GLY A 10 -1.98 -1.20 -14.31
C GLY A 10 -2.38 0.20 -14.72
N LEU A 11 -2.95 0.30 -15.90
CA LEU A 11 -3.43 1.54 -16.47
C LEU A 11 -4.91 1.72 -16.11
N VAL A 12 -5.25 2.90 -15.59
CA VAL A 12 -6.62 3.22 -15.21
C VAL A 12 -6.93 4.64 -15.64
N GLN A 13 -8.18 4.92 -15.98
CA GLN A 13 -8.62 6.27 -16.34
C GLN A 13 -8.85 7.12 -15.09
N PRO A 14 -8.69 8.46 -15.21
CA PRO A 14 -9.03 9.34 -14.09
C PRO A 14 -10.46 9.11 -13.62
N GLY A 15 -10.65 9.14 -12.31
CA GLY A 15 -11.92 8.84 -11.67
C GLY A 15 -12.14 7.36 -11.41
N GLY A 16 -11.28 6.50 -11.93
CA GLY A 16 -11.39 5.06 -11.76
C GLY A 16 -10.92 4.58 -10.41
N SER A 17 -11.02 3.27 -10.22
CA SER A 17 -10.64 2.60 -8.97
C SER A 17 -9.77 1.40 -9.28
N LEU A 18 -8.89 1.08 -8.33
CA LEU A 18 -8.07 -0.13 -8.35
C LEU A 18 -7.97 -0.68 -6.94
N ARG A 19 -7.83 -1.99 -6.82
CA ARG A 19 -7.43 -2.62 -5.56
C ARG A 19 -6.10 -3.31 -5.75
N LEU A 20 -5.10 -2.87 -5.01
CA LEU A 20 -3.80 -3.53 -4.98
C LEU A 20 -3.79 -4.60 -3.91
N SER A 21 -3.05 -5.66 -4.14
CA SER A 21 -2.85 -6.75 -3.21
C SER A 21 -1.38 -6.87 -2.88
N CYS A 22 -1.09 -7.32 -1.67
CA CYS A 22 0.26 -7.64 -1.24
C CYS A 22 0.23 -9.02 -0.61
N ALA A 23 0.84 -9.99 -1.29
CA ALA A 23 1.00 -11.33 -0.74
C ALA A 23 2.16 -11.31 0.25
N VAL A 24 1.88 -11.76 1.48
CA VAL A 24 2.82 -11.70 2.59
C VAL A 24 3.24 -13.12 2.95
N SER A 25 4.55 -13.35 3.03
CA SER A 25 5.08 -14.64 3.48
C SER A 25 6.06 -14.43 4.62
N GLY A 26 6.01 -15.32 5.61
CA GLY A 26 6.93 -15.28 6.74
C GLY A 26 6.67 -14.17 7.72
N ILE A 27 5.54 -13.47 7.62
CA ILE A 27 5.14 -12.42 8.53
C ILE A 27 3.74 -12.72 9.03
N ASP A 28 3.56 -12.65 10.35
CA ASP A 28 2.24 -12.80 10.95
C ASP A 28 1.54 -11.44 10.94
N LEU A 29 0.49 -11.32 10.16
CA LEU A 29 -0.26 -10.08 10.03
C LEU A 29 -0.97 -9.65 11.32
N SER A 30 -1.13 -10.56 12.27
CA SER A 30 -1.71 -10.21 13.56
C SER A 30 -0.68 -9.66 14.54
N THR A 31 0.61 -9.69 14.17
CA THR A 31 1.71 -9.25 15.05
C THR A 31 2.29 -7.91 14.62
N TYR A 32 2.35 -7.64 13.33
CA TYR A 32 3.04 -6.47 12.79
C TYR A 32 2.07 -5.47 12.17
N ALA A 33 2.41 -4.20 12.31
CA ALA A 33 1.79 -3.17 11.51
C ALA A 33 2.32 -3.26 10.08
N MET A 34 1.44 -3.12 9.11
CA MET A 34 1.76 -3.15 7.69
C MET A 34 1.31 -1.85 7.05
N GLY A 35 2.03 -1.40 6.06
CA GLY A 35 1.72 -0.13 5.43
C GLY A 35 1.86 -0.15 3.93
N TRP A 36 1.45 0.95 3.33
CA TRP A 36 1.64 1.22 1.91
C TRP A 36 2.33 2.56 1.74
N VAL A 37 3.30 2.58 0.86
CA VAL A 37 3.99 3.80 0.41
C VAL A 37 3.99 3.83 -1.11
N ARG A 38 4.22 5.00 -1.67
CA ARG A 38 4.31 5.14 -3.13
C ARG A 38 5.45 6.06 -3.51
N GLN A 39 5.90 5.92 -4.74
CA GLN A 39 6.92 6.82 -5.30
C GLN A 39 6.52 7.20 -6.72
N ALA A 40 6.18 8.48 -6.90
CA ALA A 40 5.90 9.03 -8.21
C ALA A 40 7.20 9.27 -8.99
N PRO A 41 7.14 9.31 -10.32
CA PRO A 41 8.35 9.53 -11.13
C PRO A 41 9.10 10.80 -10.71
N GLY A 42 10.40 10.65 -10.43
CA GLY A 42 11.25 11.76 -10.06
C GLY A 42 11.02 12.35 -8.67
N LYS A 43 10.19 11.70 -7.84
CA LYS A 43 9.86 12.20 -6.50
C LYS A 43 10.29 11.20 -5.44
N GLY A 44 10.28 11.66 -4.18
CA GLY A 44 10.61 10.80 -3.04
C GLY A 44 9.46 9.87 -2.65
N LEU A 45 9.75 9.00 -1.72
CA LEU A 45 8.75 8.12 -1.14
C LEU A 45 7.71 8.93 -0.39
N GLU A 46 6.46 8.51 -0.54
CA GLU A 46 5.32 9.14 0.11
C GLU A 46 4.52 8.10 0.86
N TRP A 47 4.35 8.31 2.16
CA TRP A 47 3.59 7.40 3.01
C TRP A 47 2.09 7.59 2.76
N ILE A 48 1.38 6.47 2.57
CA ILE A 48 -0.06 6.47 2.33
C ILE A 48 -0.81 6.19 3.63
N GLY A 49 -0.44 5.12 4.31
CA GLY A 49 -1.10 4.72 5.53
C GLY A 49 -0.60 3.40 6.05
N LEU A 50 -1.13 2.98 7.18
CA LEU A 50 -0.81 1.69 7.77
C LEU A 50 -2.05 1.08 8.41
N ILE A 51 -1.99 -0.24 8.59
CA ILE A 51 -2.94 -0.97 9.40
C ILE A 51 -2.17 -1.56 10.58
N HIS A 52 -2.58 -1.20 11.78
CA HIS A 52 -2.00 -1.68 13.01
C HIS A 52 -2.39 -3.16 13.21
N ARG A 53 -1.62 -3.88 14.01
CA ARG A 53 -1.92 -5.28 14.33
C ARG A 53 -3.34 -5.47 14.88
N SER A 54 -3.89 -4.46 15.54
CA SER A 54 -5.27 -4.48 16.07
C SER A 54 -6.34 -4.34 14.99
N GLY A 55 -5.94 -3.99 13.76
CA GLY A 55 -6.87 -3.67 12.68
C GLY A 55 -7.17 -2.20 12.52
N ARG A 56 -6.69 -1.35 13.45
CA ARG A 56 -6.88 0.09 13.36
C ARG A 56 -6.05 0.65 12.21
N THR A 57 -6.62 1.56 11.45
CA THR A 57 -5.95 2.15 10.27
C THR A 57 -5.63 3.61 10.51
N TYR A 58 -4.54 4.05 9.91
CA TYR A 58 -4.07 5.44 9.95
C TYR A 58 -3.67 5.83 8.53
N TYR A 59 -3.99 7.05 8.14
CA TYR A 59 -3.75 7.52 6.77
C TYR A 59 -3.09 8.88 6.77
N ALA A 60 -2.26 9.15 5.75
CA ALA A 60 -1.85 10.49 5.44
C ALA A 60 -3.10 11.35 5.17
N THR A 61 -3.02 12.63 5.51
CA THR A 61 -4.17 13.53 5.39
C THR A 61 -4.71 13.55 3.95
N TRP A 62 -3.81 13.57 2.96
CA TRP A 62 -4.22 13.62 1.56
C TRP A 62 -4.87 12.31 1.08
N ALA A 63 -4.63 11.21 1.79
CA ALA A 63 -5.13 9.88 1.38
C ALA A 63 -6.50 9.55 1.97
N LYS A 64 -6.89 10.21 3.04
CA LYS A 64 -8.16 9.92 3.70
C LYS A 64 -9.33 10.08 2.74
N GLY A 65 -10.27 9.14 2.81
CA GLY A 65 -11.48 9.16 2.00
C GLY A 65 -11.33 8.55 0.61
N ARG A 66 -10.12 8.41 0.10
CA ARG A 66 -9.89 7.81 -1.22
C ARG A 66 -9.14 6.48 -1.15
N PHE A 67 -8.34 6.29 -0.09
CA PHE A 67 -7.51 5.11 0.07
C PHE A 67 -7.95 4.36 1.32
N THR A 68 -8.09 3.04 1.21
CA THR A 68 -8.48 2.19 2.33
C THR A 68 -7.56 0.99 2.39
N ILE A 69 -6.97 0.76 3.56
CA ILE A 69 -6.10 -0.37 3.82
C ILE A 69 -6.90 -1.43 4.58
N SER A 70 -6.78 -2.67 4.16
CA SER A 70 -7.39 -3.80 4.83
C SER A 70 -6.48 -5.00 4.74
N LYS A 71 -6.80 -6.04 5.50
CA LYS A 71 -6.04 -7.28 5.46
C LYS A 71 -6.97 -8.47 5.62
N ASP A 72 -6.54 -9.60 5.07
CA ASP A 72 -7.16 -10.89 5.26
C ASP A 72 -6.08 -11.84 5.80
N SER A 73 -6.11 -12.07 7.11
CA SER A 73 -5.09 -12.89 7.77
C SER A 73 -5.13 -14.35 7.30
N SER A 74 -6.29 -14.86 6.95
CA SER A 74 -6.43 -16.24 6.47
C SER A 74 -5.76 -16.43 5.11
N LYS A 75 -5.69 -15.38 4.30
CA LYS A 75 -5.03 -15.39 2.99
C LYS A 75 -3.64 -14.79 3.04
N THR A 76 -3.20 -14.32 4.21
CA THR A 76 -1.93 -13.61 4.39
C THR A 76 -1.74 -12.50 3.33
N THR A 77 -2.79 -11.71 3.15
CA THR A 77 -2.82 -10.69 2.11
C THR A 77 -3.21 -9.34 2.71
N LEU A 78 -2.50 -8.32 2.27
CA LEU A 78 -2.78 -6.92 2.57
C LEU A 78 -3.37 -6.27 1.31
N TYR A 79 -4.31 -5.33 1.49
CA TYR A 79 -4.96 -4.67 0.36
C TYR A 79 -4.86 -3.16 0.47
N LEU A 80 -4.85 -2.51 -0.67
CA LEU A 80 -5.03 -1.06 -0.78
C LEU A 80 -6.12 -0.81 -1.81
N GLN A 81 -7.28 -0.34 -1.35
CA GLN A 81 -8.37 0.09 -2.24
C GLN A 81 -8.15 1.56 -2.56
N MET A 82 -8.11 1.89 -3.83
CA MET A 82 -7.88 3.25 -4.32
C MET A 82 -9.08 3.69 -5.14
N ASN A 83 -9.67 4.81 -4.78
CA ASN A 83 -10.86 5.35 -5.47
C ASN A 83 -10.60 6.74 -5.98
N SER A 84 -11.41 7.17 -6.96
CA SER A 84 -11.35 8.53 -7.52
C SER A 84 -9.93 8.90 -7.92
N LEU A 85 -9.28 8.03 -8.66
CA LEU A 85 -7.88 8.17 -9.01
C LEU A 85 -7.66 9.38 -9.92
N ARG A 86 -6.51 10.02 -9.73
CA ARG A 86 -6.08 11.21 -10.46
C ARG A 86 -4.73 10.96 -11.10
N ALA A 87 -4.36 11.81 -12.06
CA ALA A 87 -3.05 11.69 -12.70
C ALA A 87 -1.90 11.72 -11.68
N GLU A 88 -2.05 12.50 -10.62
CA GLU A 88 -1.05 12.62 -9.55
C GLU A 88 -0.87 11.33 -8.76
N ASP A 89 -1.79 10.38 -8.87
CA ASP A 89 -1.67 9.08 -8.21
C ASP A 89 -0.80 8.09 -8.99
N THR A 90 -0.33 8.48 -10.18
CA THR A 90 0.62 7.68 -10.95
C THR A 90 1.90 7.49 -10.17
N ALA A 91 2.25 6.25 -9.86
CA ALA A 91 3.40 5.94 -9.03
C ALA A 91 3.65 4.44 -9.01
N VAL A 92 4.79 4.05 -8.47
CA VAL A 92 5.03 2.68 -8.01
C VAL A 92 4.55 2.59 -6.57
N TYR A 93 3.76 1.59 -6.28
CA TYR A 93 3.17 1.36 -4.95
C TYR A 93 3.83 0.16 -4.30
N PHE A 94 4.26 0.34 -3.06
CA PHE A 94 4.96 -0.68 -2.28
C PHE A 94 4.18 -0.98 -1.00
N CYS A 95 4.08 -2.26 -0.63
CA CYS A 95 3.69 -2.60 0.72
C CYS A 95 4.94 -2.80 1.56
N THR A 96 4.81 -2.53 2.85
CA THR A 96 5.93 -2.56 3.78
C THR A 96 5.51 -3.17 5.09
N ARG A 97 6.46 -3.77 5.78
CA ARG A 97 6.30 -4.07 7.20
C ARG A 97 6.86 -2.86 7.96
N SER A 98 6.02 -2.22 8.75
CA SER A 98 6.36 -0.97 9.41
C SER A 98 6.35 -1.19 10.94
N TYR A 99 7.43 -1.71 11.46
CA TYR A 99 7.57 -2.00 12.88
C TYR A 99 8.97 -1.62 13.33
N PRO A 100 9.12 -1.07 14.54
CA PRO A 100 8.11 -0.72 15.54
C PRO A 100 7.57 0.69 15.43
N ASP A 101 8.17 1.55 14.64
CA ASP A 101 7.98 2.99 14.74
C ASP A 101 7.02 3.57 13.70
N TYR A 102 6.44 2.74 12.86
CA TYR A 102 5.48 3.17 11.84
C TYR A 102 6.04 4.22 10.87
N SER A 103 7.35 4.26 10.71
CA SER A 103 7.98 5.23 9.83
C SER A 103 7.95 4.77 8.38
N ALA A 104 8.17 5.72 7.47
CA ALA A 104 8.30 5.39 6.05
C ALA A 104 9.57 4.59 5.76
N THR A 105 10.50 4.52 6.70
CA THR A 105 11.72 3.72 6.57
C THR A 105 11.44 2.31 7.08
N ALA A 106 10.53 1.60 6.44
CA ALA A 106 10.18 0.25 6.82
C ALA A 106 11.36 -0.69 6.62
N SER A 107 11.42 -1.74 7.43
CA SER A 107 12.52 -2.69 7.40
C SER A 107 12.42 -3.70 6.26
N ILE A 108 11.23 -3.90 5.68
CA ILE A 108 11.00 -4.86 4.62
C ILE A 108 10.05 -4.25 3.60
N TRP A 109 10.38 -4.42 2.31
CA TRP A 109 9.66 -3.84 1.19
C TRP A 109 9.41 -4.92 0.14
N GLY A 110 8.32 -4.78 -0.60
CA GLY A 110 8.13 -5.53 -1.83
C GLY A 110 8.81 -4.85 -3.02
N PRO A 111 8.79 -5.51 -4.18
CA PRO A 111 9.34 -4.92 -5.41
C PRO A 111 8.49 -3.80 -6.02
N GLY A 112 7.24 -3.70 -5.59
CA GLY A 112 6.32 -2.67 -6.06
C GLY A 112 5.46 -3.08 -7.23
N THR A 113 4.35 -2.38 -7.40
CA THR A 113 3.46 -2.51 -8.56
C THR A 113 3.16 -1.13 -9.11
N THR A 114 3.20 -0.96 -10.42
CA THR A 114 3.05 0.35 -11.04
C THR A 114 1.58 0.64 -11.35
N VAL A 115 1.13 1.82 -10.97
CA VAL A 115 -0.19 2.35 -11.31
C VAL A 115 0.00 3.58 -12.18
N THR A 116 -0.64 3.60 -13.34
CA THR A 116 -0.63 4.73 -14.25
C THR A 116 -2.06 5.21 -14.45
N VAL A 117 -2.31 6.47 -14.12
CA VAL A 117 -3.64 7.09 -14.27
C VAL A 117 -3.55 8.07 -15.42
N SER A 118 -4.22 7.73 -16.52
CA SER A 118 -4.14 8.51 -17.75
C SER A 118 -5.39 8.31 -18.60
N SER A 119 -5.84 9.37 -19.23
CA SER A 119 -6.94 9.28 -20.18
C SER A 119 -6.52 8.80 -21.56
#